data_cd41de2321b0acc2689079f34fb64441
#
_entry.id   cd41de2321b0acc2689079f34fb64441
#
_cell.length_a   1.000
_cell.length_b   1.000
_cell.length_c   1.000
_cell.angle_alpha   90.00
_cell.angle_beta   90.00
_cell.angle_gamma   90.00
#
_symmetry.space_group_name_H-M   'P 1'
#
loop_
_entity.id
_entity.type
_entity.pdbx_description
1 polymer ?
#
loop_
_entity_poly.entity_id
_entity_poly.type
_entity_poly.pdbx_seq_one_letter_code
_entity_poly.pdbx_strand_id
1 'polypeptide(L)'
;ERAAIPKETAAPWRQEVLSAMWYNEQLLGEQQEVLKALSGLPCVILKGSSSAACYPRPELRCAGDIDLLLFPADVKKAEAILCAGGYCPPEDNHPFHRSMHREQFLVELHFEPPGIPLGASGAPLREYFQNAAGEGIFRGGLPVLPPERQAVLLLLHKLEHITSSGLGLRQLCDWAAFVHCDMTPERWEALL
;
A
#
# COMPACT_ATOMS: atom_id res chain seq x y z
N GLU A 1 -25.54 -0.44 25.84
CA GLU A 1 -24.76 -1.28 26.79
C GLU A 1 -23.64 -1.97 26.00
N ARG A 2 -22.37 -1.68 26.33
CA ARG A 2 -21.25 -2.42 25.78
C ARG A 2 -21.19 -3.76 26.52
N ALA A 3 -21.44 -4.86 25.80
CA ALA A 3 -21.25 -6.20 26.36
C ALA A 3 -19.82 -6.34 26.89
N ALA A 4 -19.69 -6.65 28.18
CA ALA A 4 -18.38 -6.87 28.79
C ALA A 4 -17.81 -8.21 28.28
N ILE A 5 -16.70 -8.14 27.55
CA ILE A 5 -15.97 -9.34 27.12
C ILE A 5 -15.30 -9.95 28.33
N PRO A 6 -15.46 -11.28 28.59
CA PRO A 6 -14.76 -11.95 29.68
C PRO A 6 -13.26 -11.71 29.65
N LYS A 7 -12.62 -11.57 30.81
CA LYS A 7 -11.19 -11.23 30.91
C LYS A 7 -10.30 -12.27 30.22
N GLU A 8 -10.64 -13.54 30.33
CA GLU A 8 -9.94 -14.67 29.69
C GLU A 8 -9.97 -14.59 28.13
N THR A 9 -11.09 -14.11 27.57
CA THR A 9 -11.22 -13.88 26.13
C THR A 9 -10.54 -12.59 25.70
N ALA A 10 -10.58 -11.56 26.55
CA ALA A 10 -10.01 -10.25 26.22
C ALA A 10 -8.48 -10.23 26.28
N ALA A 11 -7.84 -11.06 27.10
CA ALA A 11 -6.39 -11.04 27.30
C ALA A 11 -5.61 -11.42 26.01
N PRO A 12 -5.91 -12.52 25.30
CA PRO A 12 -5.26 -12.83 24.04
C PRO A 12 -5.46 -11.72 22.97
N TRP A 13 -6.66 -11.18 22.88
CA TRP A 13 -6.95 -10.11 21.91
C TRP A 13 -6.18 -8.83 22.21
N ARG A 14 -5.99 -8.48 23.50
CA ARG A 14 -5.13 -7.34 23.87
C ARG A 14 -3.69 -7.56 23.47
N GLN A 15 -3.17 -8.76 23.63
CA GLN A 15 -1.82 -9.10 23.22
C GLN A 15 -1.65 -8.98 21.71
N GLU A 16 -2.58 -9.51 20.92
CA GLU A 16 -2.59 -9.37 19.45
C GLU A 16 -2.63 -7.91 19.01
N VAL A 17 -3.50 -7.10 19.63
CA VAL A 17 -3.59 -5.67 19.34
C VAL A 17 -2.26 -4.95 19.64
N LEU A 18 -1.65 -5.22 20.79
CA LEU A 18 -0.37 -4.59 21.16
C LEU A 18 0.76 -5.03 20.23
N SER A 19 0.80 -6.32 19.86
CA SER A 19 1.77 -6.84 18.90
C SER A 19 1.61 -6.20 17.52
N ALA A 20 0.36 -6.05 17.06
CA ALA A 20 0.06 -5.40 15.79
C ALA A 20 0.46 -3.90 15.81
N MET A 21 0.16 -3.19 16.89
CA MET A 21 0.56 -1.78 17.04
C MET A 21 2.09 -1.64 17.03
N TRP A 22 2.79 -2.49 17.78
CA TRP A 22 4.25 -2.48 17.82
C TRP A 22 4.85 -2.75 16.44
N TYR A 23 4.35 -3.78 15.74
CA TYR A 23 4.81 -4.09 14.39
C TYR A 23 4.54 -2.95 13.40
N ASN A 24 3.34 -2.35 13.46
CA ASN A 24 3.01 -1.20 12.61
C ASN A 24 3.94 -0.01 12.85
N GLU A 25 4.32 0.27 14.09
CA GLU A 25 5.27 1.33 14.42
C GLU A 25 6.64 1.05 13.80
N GLN A 26 7.15 -0.20 13.91
CA GLN A 26 8.41 -0.60 13.29
C GLN A 26 8.34 -0.47 11.76
N LEU A 27 7.24 -0.94 11.16
CA LEU A 27 7.05 -0.87 9.70
C LEU A 27 6.97 0.59 9.20
N LEU A 28 6.34 1.49 9.95
CA LEU A 28 6.31 2.92 9.61
C LEU A 28 7.70 3.55 9.71
N GLY A 29 8.50 3.18 10.71
CA GLY A 29 9.90 3.59 10.82
C GLY A 29 10.71 3.11 9.63
N GLU A 30 10.57 1.83 9.27
CA GLU A 30 11.23 1.23 8.10
C GLU A 30 10.82 1.94 6.80
N GLN A 31 9.52 2.20 6.62
CA GLN A 31 9.01 2.93 5.47
C GLN A 31 9.60 4.35 5.34
N GLN A 32 9.78 5.06 6.46
CA GLN A 32 10.42 6.38 6.45
C GLN A 32 11.88 6.31 6.00
N GLU A 33 12.64 5.30 6.47
CA GLU A 33 14.03 5.09 6.03
C GLU A 33 14.10 4.75 4.53
N VAL A 34 13.18 3.92 4.03
CA VAL A 34 13.06 3.61 2.59
C VAL A 34 12.76 4.87 1.77
N LEU A 35 11.75 5.65 2.16
CA LEU A 35 11.39 6.89 1.48
C LEU A 35 12.53 7.91 1.49
N LYS A 36 13.26 8.01 2.60
CA LYS A 36 14.44 8.87 2.73
C LYS A 36 15.57 8.41 1.80
N ALA A 37 15.86 7.11 1.75
CA ALA A 37 16.86 6.55 0.84
C ALA A 37 16.50 6.80 -0.62
N LEU A 38 15.22 6.72 -0.97
CA LEU A 38 14.69 6.94 -2.32
C LEU A 38 14.31 8.41 -2.62
N SER A 39 14.67 9.37 -1.77
CA SER A 39 14.24 10.78 -1.88
C SER A 39 14.61 11.47 -3.21
N GLY A 40 15.55 10.91 -3.97
CA GLY A 40 15.92 11.38 -5.31
C GLY A 40 15.11 10.76 -6.46
N LEU A 41 14.13 9.90 -6.15
CA LEU A 41 13.29 9.20 -7.13
C LEU A 41 11.81 9.51 -6.85
N PRO A 42 11.03 9.89 -7.88
CA PRO A 42 9.58 10.00 -7.72
C PRO A 42 8.99 8.65 -7.34
N CYS A 43 8.28 8.60 -6.21
CA CYS A 43 7.58 7.39 -5.78
C CYS A 43 6.36 7.75 -4.93
N VAL A 44 5.39 6.86 -4.89
CA VAL A 44 4.18 6.96 -4.06
C VAL A 44 3.88 5.64 -3.36
N ILE A 45 3.31 5.71 -2.17
CA ILE A 45 2.81 4.56 -1.41
C ILE A 45 1.45 4.17 -1.99
N LEU A 46 1.31 2.91 -2.39
CA LEU A 46 0.08 2.40 -3.00
C LEU A 46 -0.98 2.00 -1.98
N LYS A 47 -0.58 1.25 -0.97
CA LYS A 47 -1.47 0.66 0.07
C LYS A 47 -0.80 0.67 1.43
N GLY A 48 -1.28 -0.12 2.39
CA GLY A 48 -0.68 -0.18 3.72
C GLY A 48 -0.94 1.10 4.52
N SER A 49 0.07 1.92 4.72
CA SER A 49 0.00 3.17 5.47
C SER A 49 -0.88 4.23 4.81
N SER A 50 -0.97 4.27 3.46
CA SER A 50 -1.91 5.17 2.76
C SER A 50 -3.37 4.84 3.09
N SER A 51 -3.72 3.54 3.14
CA SER A 51 -5.05 3.10 3.56
C SER A 51 -5.29 3.34 5.05
N ALA A 52 -4.28 3.11 5.91
CA ALA A 52 -4.38 3.31 7.35
C ALA A 52 -4.75 4.75 7.71
N ALA A 53 -4.29 5.74 6.93
CA ALA A 53 -4.60 7.16 7.14
C ALA A 53 -6.10 7.49 7.07
N CYS A 54 -6.93 6.60 6.50
CA CYS A 54 -8.38 6.74 6.43
C CYS A 54 -9.12 6.10 7.63
N TYR A 55 -8.41 5.41 8.52
CA TYR A 55 -9.02 4.78 9.69
C TYR A 55 -9.08 5.74 10.89
N PRO A 56 -10.10 5.62 11.74
CA PRO A 56 -10.19 6.39 13.00
C PRO A 56 -9.00 6.13 13.95
N ARG A 57 -8.38 4.97 13.85
CA ARG A 57 -7.24 4.51 14.61
C ARG A 57 -6.24 3.85 13.65
N PRO A 58 -5.42 4.66 12.92
CA PRO A 58 -4.48 4.17 11.90
C PRO A 58 -3.51 3.10 12.41
N GLU A 59 -3.11 3.21 13.69
CA GLU A 59 -2.19 2.29 14.36
C GLU A 59 -2.76 0.87 14.55
N LEU A 60 -4.07 0.69 14.42
CA LEU A 60 -4.74 -0.61 14.51
C LEU A 60 -4.94 -1.29 13.16
N ARG A 61 -4.70 -0.58 12.05
CA ARG A 61 -4.78 -1.21 10.72
C ARG A 61 -3.48 -1.95 10.44
N CYS A 62 -3.51 -3.29 10.55
CA CYS A 62 -2.35 -4.14 10.30
C CYS A 62 -1.85 -3.98 8.86
N ALA A 63 -0.57 -3.63 8.73
CA ALA A 63 0.17 -3.63 7.47
C ALA A 63 1.13 -4.83 7.45
N GLY A 64 1.56 -5.30 6.27
CA GLY A 64 2.48 -6.42 6.13
C GLY A 64 3.71 -6.06 5.31
N ASP A 65 3.53 -5.18 4.36
CA ASP A 65 4.49 -4.82 3.33
C ASP A 65 4.50 -3.30 3.09
N ILE A 66 5.57 -2.83 2.45
CA ILE A 66 5.73 -1.45 1.98
C ILE A 66 5.63 -1.49 0.46
N ASP A 67 4.51 -1.03 -0.07
CA ASP A 67 4.25 -1.00 -1.51
C ASP A 67 4.54 0.38 -2.08
N LEU A 68 5.53 0.49 -2.94
CA LEU A 68 5.91 1.73 -3.59
C LEU A 68 5.75 1.63 -5.09
N LEU A 69 5.07 2.59 -5.72
CA LEU A 69 5.05 2.75 -7.16
C LEU A 69 6.16 3.71 -7.59
N LEU A 70 6.97 3.26 -8.53
CA LEU A 70 8.03 4.04 -9.18
C LEU A 70 7.81 4.05 -10.70
N PHE A 71 8.49 4.94 -11.39
CA PHE A 71 8.62 4.81 -12.84
C PHE A 71 9.43 3.55 -13.20
N PRO A 72 9.04 2.81 -14.26
CA PRO A 72 9.77 1.61 -14.67
C PRO A 72 11.28 1.85 -14.87
N ALA A 73 11.65 3.03 -15.36
CA ALA A 73 13.04 3.42 -15.58
C ALA A 73 13.87 3.57 -14.29
N ASP A 74 13.20 3.82 -13.15
CA ASP A 74 13.85 4.09 -11.86
C ASP A 74 13.98 2.85 -10.98
N VAL A 75 13.31 1.73 -11.32
CA VAL A 75 13.27 0.52 -10.48
C VAL A 75 14.67 -0.02 -10.20
N LYS A 76 15.51 -0.20 -11.23
CA LYS A 76 16.89 -0.70 -11.05
C LYS A 76 17.74 0.22 -10.17
N LYS A 77 17.53 1.51 -10.24
CA LYS A 77 18.22 2.48 -9.39
C LYS A 77 17.74 2.38 -7.95
N ALA A 78 16.43 2.21 -7.75
CA ALA A 78 15.84 1.97 -6.43
C ALA A 78 16.35 0.67 -5.80
N GLU A 79 16.38 -0.43 -6.57
CA GLU A 79 16.98 -1.72 -6.14
C GLU A 79 18.43 -1.52 -5.65
N ALA A 80 19.26 -0.84 -6.44
CA ALA A 80 20.67 -0.60 -6.07
C ALA A 80 20.81 0.24 -4.79
N ILE A 81 19.96 1.26 -4.61
CA ILE A 81 19.94 2.09 -3.40
C ILE A 81 19.55 1.25 -2.18
N LEU A 82 18.49 0.44 -2.29
CA LEU A 82 18.01 -0.39 -1.18
C LEU A 82 19.01 -1.52 -0.86
N CYS A 83 19.65 -2.14 -1.86
CA CYS A 83 20.72 -3.11 -1.62
C CYS A 83 21.88 -2.49 -0.86
N ALA A 84 22.30 -1.26 -1.21
CA ALA A 84 23.31 -0.53 -0.44
C ALA A 84 22.86 -0.22 1.00
N GLY A 85 21.55 -0.13 1.25
CA GLY A 85 20.91 0.00 2.56
C GLY A 85 20.69 -1.32 3.31
N GLY A 86 21.21 -2.45 2.78
CA GLY A 86 21.13 -3.76 3.43
C GLY A 86 19.92 -4.61 3.06
N TYR A 87 19.13 -4.21 2.06
CA TYR A 87 18.09 -5.09 1.50
C TYR A 87 18.69 -6.18 0.63
N CYS A 88 18.11 -7.38 0.67
CA CYS A 88 18.46 -8.44 -0.26
C CYS A 88 18.00 -8.10 -1.68
N PRO A 89 18.77 -8.44 -2.71
CA PRO A 89 18.34 -8.32 -4.10
C PRO A 89 17.04 -9.10 -4.34
N PRO A 90 16.19 -8.67 -5.30
CA PRO A 90 14.96 -9.39 -5.61
C PRO A 90 15.30 -10.77 -6.18
N GLU A 91 14.61 -11.79 -5.66
CA GLU A 91 14.81 -13.20 -6.07
C GLU A 91 13.89 -13.58 -7.24
N ASP A 92 12.85 -12.82 -7.49
CA ASP A 92 11.81 -13.09 -8.48
C ASP A 92 11.81 -12.10 -9.65
N ASN A 93 11.18 -12.53 -10.75
CA ASN A 93 10.86 -11.69 -11.90
C ASN A 93 9.35 -11.48 -11.98
N HIS A 94 8.74 -11.00 -10.89
CA HIS A 94 7.32 -10.71 -10.90
C HIS A 94 6.98 -9.68 -12.00
N PRO A 95 5.84 -9.83 -12.73
CA PRO A 95 5.52 -8.97 -13.87
C PRO A 95 5.23 -7.53 -13.52
N PHE A 96 4.96 -7.19 -12.25
CA PHE A 96 4.51 -5.86 -11.82
C PHE A 96 5.37 -5.21 -10.74
N HIS A 97 6.20 -5.97 -10.02
CA HIS A 97 7.03 -5.47 -8.93
C HIS A 97 8.32 -6.25 -8.75
N ARG A 98 9.18 -5.76 -7.85
CA ARG A 98 10.36 -6.42 -7.29
C ARG A 98 10.22 -6.48 -5.78
N SER A 99 10.29 -7.68 -5.22
CA SER A 99 10.22 -7.94 -3.79
C SER A 99 11.61 -7.92 -3.18
N MET A 100 11.84 -7.06 -2.19
CA MET A 100 13.12 -6.93 -1.50
C MET A 100 12.91 -7.07 0.01
N HIS A 101 13.79 -7.79 0.68
CA HIS A 101 13.68 -8.09 2.10
C HIS A 101 14.83 -7.50 2.89
N ARG A 102 14.52 -6.95 4.08
CA ARG A 102 15.50 -6.63 5.13
C ARG A 102 14.90 -7.07 6.47
N GLU A 103 15.54 -8.07 7.12
CA GLU A 103 15.01 -8.69 8.34
C GLU A 103 13.58 -9.20 8.15
N GLN A 104 12.61 -8.67 8.93
CA GLN A 104 11.19 -9.02 8.84
C GLN A 104 10.39 -8.14 7.86
N PHE A 105 11.03 -7.15 7.24
CA PHE A 105 10.36 -6.19 6.39
C PHE A 105 10.44 -6.57 4.92
N LEU A 106 9.31 -6.44 4.24
CA LEU A 106 9.16 -6.62 2.81
C LEU A 106 8.87 -5.27 2.16
N VAL A 107 9.65 -4.93 1.14
CA VAL A 107 9.40 -3.78 0.25
C VAL A 107 9.12 -4.30 -1.15
N GLU A 108 7.97 -3.91 -1.70
CA GLU A 108 7.62 -4.17 -3.09
C GLU A 108 7.76 -2.90 -3.92
N LEU A 109 8.73 -2.91 -4.83
CA LEU A 109 8.94 -1.84 -5.80
C LEU A 109 8.09 -2.11 -7.05
N HIS A 110 6.89 -1.56 -7.07
CA HIS A 110 5.97 -1.66 -8.20
C HIS A 110 6.39 -0.72 -9.33
N PHE A 111 6.36 -1.23 -10.55
CA PHE A 111 6.51 -0.45 -11.78
C PHE A 111 5.22 -0.46 -12.62
N GLU A 112 4.23 -1.20 -12.18
CA GLU A 112 2.84 -1.21 -12.63
C GLU A 112 1.94 -1.43 -11.41
N PRO A 113 0.82 -0.70 -11.25
CA PRO A 113 -0.12 -0.94 -10.16
C PRO A 113 -0.67 -2.38 -10.18
N PRO A 114 -0.85 -3.02 -9.00
CA PRO A 114 -1.42 -4.37 -8.92
C PRO A 114 -2.84 -4.42 -9.50
N GLY A 115 -3.19 -5.58 -10.07
CA GLY A 115 -4.53 -5.84 -10.61
C GLY A 115 -4.79 -5.31 -12.01
N ILE A 116 -3.83 -4.68 -12.68
CA ILE A 116 -3.96 -4.30 -14.09
C ILE A 116 -3.89 -5.58 -14.94
N PRO A 117 -4.90 -5.84 -15.82
CA PRO A 117 -4.89 -7.01 -16.67
C PRO A 117 -3.69 -7.06 -17.62
N LEU A 118 -3.15 -8.26 -17.82
CA LEU A 118 -2.07 -8.47 -18.81
C LEU A 118 -2.58 -8.25 -20.25
N GLY A 119 -1.67 -7.85 -21.12
CA GLY A 119 -1.96 -7.67 -22.54
C GLY A 119 -2.75 -6.41 -22.88
N ALA A 120 -3.47 -6.43 -24.00
CA ALA A 120 -4.14 -5.25 -24.55
C ALA A 120 -5.29 -4.73 -23.68
N SER A 121 -5.97 -5.59 -22.95
CA SER A 121 -7.08 -5.21 -22.06
C SER A 121 -6.67 -4.29 -20.92
N GLY A 122 -5.41 -4.35 -20.48
CA GLY A 122 -4.88 -3.46 -19.46
C GLY A 122 -4.31 -2.13 -19.98
N ALA A 123 -4.24 -1.94 -21.30
CA ALA A 123 -3.61 -0.75 -21.88
C ALA A 123 -4.22 0.58 -21.43
N PRO A 124 -5.55 0.77 -21.36
CA PRO A 124 -6.14 2.01 -20.84
C PRO A 124 -5.77 2.31 -19.40
N LEU A 125 -5.67 1.26 -18.56
CA LEU A 125 -5.28 1.42 -17.16
C LEU A 125 -3.80 1.76 -17.02
N ARG A 126 -2.93 1.17 -17.85
CA ARG A 126 -1.50 1.55 -17.91
C ARG A 126 -1.32 3.01 -18.31
N GLU A 127 -2.06 3.46 -19.31
CA GLU A 127 -2.08 4.86 -19.72
C GLU A 127 -2.55 5.77 -18.58
N TYR A 128 -3.64 5.39 -17.90
CA TYR A 128 -4.18 6.14 -16.75
C TYR A 128 -3.16 6.28 -15.62
N PHE A 129 -2.33 5.26 -15.35
CA PHE A 129 -1.34 5.27 -14.28
C PHE A 129 0.08 5.64 -14.71
N GLN A 130 0.34 5.93 -15.99
CA GLN A 130 1.70 6.12 -16.54
C GLN A 130 2.54 7.17 -15.80
N ASN A 131 1.92 8.24 -15.26
CA ASN A 131 2.59 9.32 -14.54
C ASN A 131 2.37 9.27 -13.02
N ALA A 132 1.69 8.25 -12.51
CA ALA A 132 1.21 8.20 -11.13
C ALA A 132 2.31 8.31 -10.07
N ALA A 133 3.50 7.77 -10.33
CA ALA A 133 4.65 7.87 -9.43
C ALA A 133 5.11 9.32 -9.21
N GLY A 134 4.95 10.19 -10.22
CA GLY A 134 5.34 11.60 -10.16
C GLY A 134 4.23 12.56 -9.75
N GLU A 135 2.98 12.08 -9.66
CA GLU A 135 1.80 12.90 -9.34
C GLU A 135 1.31 12.71 -7.91
N GLY A 136 2.17 12.18 -7.04
CA GLY A 136 1.84 11.97 -5.64
C GLY A 136 1.51 13.25 -4.89
N ILE A 137 0.54 13.15 -3.97
CA ILE A 137 0.22 14.20 -3.00
C ILE A 137 0.75 13.80 -1.62
N PHE A 138 0.97 14.77 -0.73
CA PHE A 138 1.38 14.46 0.62
C PHE A 138 0.18 14.39 1.57
N ARG A 139 0.08 13.26 2.29
CA ARG A 139 -0.90 13.04 3.36
C ARG A 139 -0.17 12.53 4.60
N GLY A 140 -0.25 13.28 5.71
CA GLY A 140 0.47 12.93 6.93
C GLY A 140 1.99 12.78 6.76
N GLY A 141 2.58 13.53 5.80
CA GLY A 141 4.00 13.44 5.47
C GLY A 141 4.38 12.29 4.52
N LEU A 142 3.42 11.48 4.07
CA LEU A 142 3.65 10.36 3.16
C LEU A 142 3.24 10.71 1.72
N PRO A 143 4.03 10.37 0.71
CA PRO A 143 3.65 10.52 -0.69
C PRO A 143 2.64 9.43 -1.05
N VAL A 144 1.42 9.82 -1.41
CA VAL A 144 0.32 8.90 -1.75
C VAL A 144 -0.33 9.29 -3.07
N LEU A 145 -1.08 8.39 -3.68
CA LEU A 145 -1.85 8.71 -4.89
C LEU A 145 -2.95 9.74 -4.60
N PRO A 146 -3.28 10.60 -5.57
CA PRO A 146 -4.52 11.38 -5.53
C PRO A 146 -5.74 10.48 -5.34
N PRO A 147 -6.82 10.96 -4.67
CA PRO A 147 -7.97 10.13 -4.31
C PRO A 147 -8.60 9.38 -5.48
N GLU A 148 -8.71 10.00 -6.64
CA GLU A 148 -9.31 9.38 -7.84
C GLU A 148 -8.47 8.19 -8.31
N ARG A 149 -7.15 8.32 -8.35
CA ARG A 149 -6.25 7.21 -8.69
C ARG A 149 -6.21 6.15 -7.62
N GLN A 150 -6.26 6.55 -6.35
CA GLN A 150 -6.34 5.63 -5.21
C GLN A 150 -7.61 4.79 -5.26
N ALA A 151 -8.77 5.36 -5.65
CA ALA A 151 -10.01 4.64 -5.84
C ALA A 151 -9.87 3.51 -6.87
N VAL A 152 -9.35 3.85 -8.05
CA VAL A 152 -9.13 2.87 -9.13
C VAL A 152 -8.16 1.78 -8.68
N LEU A 153 -7.03 2.15 -8.04
CA LEU A 153 -6.06 1.19 -7.51
C LEU A 153 -6.70 0.20 -6.54
N LEU A 154 -7.46 0.70 -5.56
CA LEU A 154 -8.10 -0.15 -4.55
C LEU A 154 -9.14 -1.10 -5.16
N LEU A 155 -9.83 -0.70 -6.22
CA LEU A 155 -10.74 -1.58 -6.97
C LEU A 155 -9.99 -2.65 -7.75
N LEU A 156 -8.93 -2.29 -8.47
CA LEU A 156 -8.09 -3.22 -9.21
C LEU A 156 -7.49 -4.28 -8.29
N HIS A 157 -6.92 -3.86 -7.18
CA HIS A 157 -6.34 -4.77 -6.18
C HIS A 157 -7.39 -5.73 -5.58
N LYS A 158 -8.64 -5.28 -5.37
CA LYS A 158 -9.72 -6.18 -4.96
C LYS A 158 -10.10 -7.19 -6.03
N LEU A 159 -10.19 -6.75 -7.29
CA LEU A 159 -10.48 -7.65 -8.41
C LEU A 159 -9.41 -8.73 -8.55
N GLU A 160 -8.15 -8.36 -8.40
CA GLU A 160 -7.03 -9.31 -8.37
C GLU A 160 -7.21 -10.34 -7.24
N HIS A 161 -7.51 -9.91 -6.02
CA HIS A 161 -7.76 -10.82 -4.90
C HIS A 161 -8.96 -11.74 -5.14
N ILE A 162 -10.07 -11.24 -5.66
CA ILE A 162 -11.25 -12.05 -5.95
C ILE A 162 -10.92 -13.17 -6.95
N THR A 163 -10.06 -12.88 -7.93
CA THR A 163 -9.73 -13.83 -9.00
C THR A 163 -8.55 -14.75 -8.67
N SER A 164 -7.78 -14.47 -7.61
CA SER A 164 -6.57 -15.24 -7.26
C SER A 164 -6.65 -15.93 -5.89
N SER A 165 -6.65 -15.16 -4.81
CA SER A 165 -6.48 -15.66 -3.44
C SER A 165 -7.70 -15.53 -2.55
N GLY A 166 -8.74 -14.87 -3.03
CA GLY A 166 -9.93 -14.52 -2.26
C GLY A 166 -9.84 -13.15 -1.58
N LEU A 167 -10.99 -12.55 -1.30
CA LEU A 167 -11.11 -11.22 -0.70
C LEU A 167 -11.26 -11.33 0.81
N GLY A 168 -10.34 -10.70 1.55
CA GLY A 168 -10.40 -10.64 3.02
C GLY A 168 -11.17 -9.43 3.54
N LEU A 169 -11.58 -9.47 4.80
CA LEU A 169 -12.27 -8.35 5.47
C LEU A 169 -11.46 -7.06 5.46
N ARG A 170 -10.13 -7.15 5.56
CA ARG A 170 -9.24 -5.97 5.55
C ARG A 170 -9.41 -5.15 4.27
N GLN A 171 -9.45 -5.79 3.09
CA GLN A 171 -9.63 -5.09 1.82
C GLN A 171 -11.00 -4.42 1.70
N LEU A 172 -12.05 -5.01 2.30
CA LEU A 172 -13.38 -4.40 2.37
C LEU A 172 -13.38 -3.19 3.32
N CYS A 173 -12.75 -3.33 4.49
CA CYS A 173 -12.61 -2.23 5.46
C CYS A 173 -11.78 -1.07 4.88
N ASP A 174 -10.68 -1.36 4.20
CA ASP A 174 -9.85 -0.34 3.52
C ASP A 174 -10.68 0.47 2.53
N TRP A 175 -11.50 -0.22 1.73
CA TRP A 175 -12.38 0.46 0.78
C TRP A 175 -13.44 1.33 1.48
N ALA A 176 -14.12 0.80 2.48
CA ALA A 176 -15.14 1.53 3.21
C ALA A 176 -14.56 2.77 3.92
N ALA A 177 -13.39 2.61 4.57
CA ALA A 177 -12.69 3.71 5.21
C ALA A 177 -12.25 4.78 4.19
N PHE A 178 -11.69 4.36 3.06
CA PHE A 178 -11.28 5.26 1.98
C PHE A 178 -12.46 6.04 1.40
N VAL A 179 -13.57 5.36 1.06
CA VAL A 179 -14.77 6.01 0.52
C VAL A 179 -15.31 7.04 1.50
N HIS A 180 -15.38 6.69 2.78
CA HIS A 180 -15.86 7.61 3.81
C HIS A 180 -14.93 8.83 4.01
N CYS A 181 -13.61 8.62 3.89
CA CYS A 181 -12.60 9.65 4.13
C CYS A 181 -12.39 10.58 2.94
N ASP A 182 -12.34 10.02 1.73
CA ASP A 182 -11.77 10.71 0.56
C ASP A 182 -12.73 10.91 -0.60
N MET A 183 -13.82 10.13 -0.71
CA MET A 183 -14.66 10.17 -1.90
C MET A 183 -15.87 11.07 -1.72
N THR A 184 -15.78 12.30 -2.26
CA THR A 184 -16.91 13.23 -2.35
C THR A 184 -17.73 12.97 -3.63
N PRO A 185 -18.98 13.47 -3.74
CA PRO A 185 -19.77 13.38 -4.97
C PRO A 185 -19.01 13.88 -6.21
N GLU A 186 -18.30 15.00 -6.09
CA GLU A 186 -17.54 15.61 -7.19
C GLU A 186 -16.39 14.72 -7.66
N ARG A 187 -15.73 14.02 -6.73
CA ARG A 187 -14.67 13.04 -7.07
C ARG A 187 -15.22 11.80 -7.75
N TRP A 188 -16.43 11.37 -7.36
CA TRP A 188 -17.10 10.28 -8.08
C TRP A 188 -17.46 10.70 -9.50
N GLU A 189 -17.97 11.92 -9.71
CA GLU A 189 -18.28 12.45 -11.04
C GLU A 189 -17.02 12.56 -11.92
N ALA A 190 -15.86 12.88 -11.32
CA ALA A 190 -14.59 12.97 -12.06
C ALA A 190 -14.05 11.61 -12.51
N LEU A 191 -14.56 10.50 -11.96
CA LEU A 191 -14.17 9.13 -12.34
C LEU A 191 -15.09 8.52 -13.41
N LEU A 192 -16.26 9.11 -13.68
CA LEU A 192 -17.25 8.64 -14.65
C LEU A 192 -17.11 9.33 -16.00
#